data_c626eb400f1ceeab47f7bbbd65d626f4
#
_entry.id   c626eb400f1ceeab47f7bbbd65d626f4
#
_cell.length_a   1.000
_cell.length_b   1.000
_cell.length_c   1.000
_cell.angle_alpha   90.00
_cell.angle_beta   90.00
_cell.angle_gamma   90.00
#
_symmetry.space_group_name_H-M   'P 1'
#
loop_
_entity.id
_entity.type
_entity.pdbx_description
1 polymer ?
#
loop_
_entity_poly.entity_id
_entity_poly.type
_entity_poly.pdbx_seq_one_letter_code
_entity_poly.pdbx_strand_id
1 'polypeptide(L)'
;FLGERDGHLEPDHGVRRKLVALMRRVRPDVVLSTHPERDWERMQAAHPDHLACGEAVVRAAYPAVENPFAYPELAAEGLEAFKVRNLLLYAAPAARRNTVVDVTGLAEQKLRALDAHLSQHPDVDAMRRHVLAQMAEHHRHAAGPAAGQGHAEAFHLVTVNGPSTIAGF
;
A
#
# COMPACT_ATOMS: atom_id res chain seq x y z
N PHE A 1 -11.38 -1.66 -9.87
CA PHE A 1 -10.34 -1.61 -10.92
C PHE A 1 -10.42 -0.28 -11.65
N LEU A 2 -9.27 0.38 -11.90
CA LEU A 2 -9.21 1.66 -12.62
C LEU A 2 -8.97 1.49 -14.12
N GLY A 3 -8.71 0.26 -14.58
CA GLY A 3 -8.60 -0.10 -16.00
C GLY A 3 -7.27 0.32 -16.66
N GLU A 4 -6.23 0.55 -15.87
CA GLU A 4 -4.90 0.82 -16.43
C GLU A 4 -4.31 -0.45 -17.04
N ARG A 5 -3.51 -0.28 -18.10
CA ARG A 5 -2.88 -1.39 -18.80
C ARG A 5 -1.64 -1.87 -18.04
N ASP A 6 -1.53 -3.19 -17.87
CA ASP A 6 -0.36 -3.81 -17.24
C ASP A 6 0.94 -3.50 -18.02
N GLY A 7 1.99 -3.19 -17.28
CA GLY A 7 3.29 -2.75 -17.80
C GLY A 7 3.35 -1.30 -18.29
N HIS A 8 2.25 -0.53 -18.18
CA HIS A 8 2.15 0.83 -18.74
C HIS A 8 1.62 1.86 -17.73
N LEU A 9 1.56 1.51 -16.45
CA LEU A 9 1.07 2.43 -15.44
C LEU A 9 2.07 3.56 -15.22
N GLU A 10 1.59 4.80 -15.43
CA GLU A 10 2.33 6.02 -15.14
C GLU A 10 1.59 6.84 -14.06
N PRO A 11 2.31 7.49 -13.14
CA PRO A 11 1.69 8.32 -12.09
C PRO A 11 1.26 9.69 -12.64
N ASP A 12 0.54 9.70 -13.75
CA ASP A 12 0.11 10.87 -14.49
C ASP A 12 -1.12 11.58 -13.88
N HIS A 13 -1.56 12.65 -14.51
CA HIS A 13 -2.74 13.41 -14.09
C HIS A 13 -4.04 12.62 -14.19
N GLY A 14 -4.19 11.74 -15.19
CA GLY A 14 -5.38 10.93 -15.40
C GLY A 14 -5.58 9.92 -14.30
N VAL A 15 -4.53 9.14 -14.00
CA VAL A 15 -4.52 8.17 -12.89
C VAL A 15 -4.75 8.86 -11.55
N ARG A 16 -4.05 9.97 -11.31
CA ARG A 16 -4.22 10.74 -10.06
C ARG A 16 -5.65 11.27 -9.89
N ARG A 17 -6.28 11.79 -10.95
CA ARG A 17 -7.68 12.22 -10.91
C ARG A 17 -8.62 11.08 -10.51
N LYS A 18 -8.45 9.88 -11.10
CA LYS A 18 -9.23 8.69 -10.76
C LYS A 18 -9.07 8.32 -9.27
N LEU A 19 -7.83 8.37 -8.77
CA LEU A 19 -7.53 8.09 -7.36
C LEU A 19 -8.15 9.14 -6.43
N VAL A 20 -8.02 10.43 -6.76
CA VAL A 20 -8.63 11.53 -5.97
C VAL A 20 -10.15 11.39 -5.93
N ALA A 21 -10.79 11.10 -7.06
CA ALA A 21 -12.23 10.89 -7.12
C ALA A 21 -12.66 9.69 -6.25
N LEU A 22 -11.91 8.58 -6.30
CA LEU A 22 -12.15 7.41 -5.48
C LEU A 22 -11.98 7.72 -4.00
N MET A 23 -10.87 8.36 -3.61
CA MET A 23 -10.59 8.73 -2.23
C MET A 23 -11.63 9.69 -1.68
N ARG A 24 -12.05 10.72 -2.44
CA ARG A 24 -13.11 11.67 -2.04
C ARG A 24 -14.46 10.99 -1.88
N ARG A 25 -14.75 9.96 -2.67
CA ARG A 25 -15.99 9.16 -2.56
C ARG A 25 -16.00 8.25 -1.35
N VAL A 26 -14.89 7.55 -1.10
CA VAL A 26 -14.77 6.56 -0.01
C VAL A 26 -14.43 7.21 1.33
N ARG A 27 -13.67 8.31 1.32
CA ARG A 27 -13.17 9.05 2.49
C ARG A 27 -12.45 8.15 3.50
N PRO A 28 -11.41 7.39 3.06
CA PRO A 28 -10.73 6.45 3.94
C PRO A 28 -9.83 7.15 4.97
N ASP A 29 -9.79 6.63 6.20
CA ASP A 29 -8.80 7.05 7.21
C ASP A 29 -7.39 6.55 6.85
N VAL A 30 -7.31 5.36 6.26
CA VAL A 30 -6.07 4.70 5.86
C VAL A 30 -6.17 4.26 4.41
N VAL A 31 -5.14 4.56 3.62
CA VAL A 31 -4.98 4.03 2.26
C VAL A 31 -3.86 3.01 2.25
N LEU A 32 -4.18 1.78 1.80
CA LEU A 32 -3.21 0.71 1.60
C LEU A 32 -2.70 0.75 0.16
N SER A 33 -1.37 0.78 -0.03
CA SER A 33 -0.75 0.82 -1.35
C SER A 33 0.63 0.17 -1.38
N THR A 34 1.18 -0.05 -2.57
CA THR A 34 2.59 -0.38 -2.76
C THR A 34 3.48 0.79 -2.32
N HIS A 35 4.70 0.46 -1.91
CA HIS A 35 5.70 1.49 -1.61
C HIS A 35 6.30 2.07 -2.91
N PRO A 36 6.46 3.41 -3.04
CA PRO A 36 7.01 4.03 -4.26
C PRO A 36 8.53 3.91 -4.38
N GLU A 37 9.24 3.64 -3.29
CA GLU A 37 10.69 3.54 -3.28
C GLU A 37 11.14 2.16 -3.76
N ARG A 38 12.13 2.15 -4.69
CA ARG A 38 12.73 0.91 -5.18
C ARG A 38 13.59 0.25 -4.11
N ASP A 39 13.37 -1.04 -3.90
CA ASP A 39 14.26 -1.87 -3.09
C ASP A 39 15.39 -2.43 -3.97
N TRP A 40 16.58 -1.84 -3.87
CA TRP A 40 17.74 -2.22 -4.67
C TRP A 40 18.29 -3.60 -4.31
N GLU A 41 18.06 -4.07 -3.09
CA GLU A 41 18.45 -5.42 -2.64
C GLU A 41 17.49 -6.50 -3.18
N ARG A 42 16.30 -6.09 -3.64
CA ARG A 42 15.24 -6.98 -4.11
C ARG A 42 14.58 -6.46 -5.39
N MET A 43 15.38 -6.33 -6.45
CA MET A 43 14.91 -5.76 -7.73
C MET A 43 13.65 -6.43 -8.30
N GLN A 44 13.50 -7.75 -8.11
CA GLN A 44 12.33 -8.49 -8.61
C GLN A 44 11.02 -8.07 -7.90
N ALA A 45 11.11 -7.52 -6.69
CA ALA A 45 9.94 -7.00 -5.96
C ALA A 45 9.57 -5.56 -6.38
N ALA A 46 10.37 -4.92 -7.23
CA ALA A 46 10.24 -3.52 -7.62
C ALA A 46 9.73 -3.37 -9.07
N HIS A 47 8.60 -4.03 -9.38
CA HIS A 47 7.96 -3.88 -10.69
C HIS A 47 7.62 -2.41 -10.95
N PRO A 48 7.87 -1.86 -12.18
CA PRO A 48 7.60 -0.45 -12.50
C PRO A 48 6.19 0.00 -12.15
N ASP A 49 5.16 -0.81 -12.47
CA ASP A 49 3.77 -0.46 -12.17
C ASP A 49 3.48 -0.39 -10.66
N HIS A 50 4.15 -1.22 -9.84
CA HIS A 50 4.00 -1.14 -8.39
C HIS A 50 4.58 0.17 -7.84
N LEU A 51 5.74 0.59 -8.35
CA LEU A 51 6.36 1.87 -7.99
C LEU A 51 5.50 3.05 -8.46
N ALA A 52 5.02 3.00 -9.71
CA ALA A 52 4.13 4.00 -10.29
C ALA A 52 2.80 4.09 -9.52
N CYS A 53 2.22 2.95 -9.12
CA CYS A 53 1.02 2.90 -8.28
C CYS A 53 1.27 3.59 -6.93
N GLY A 54 2.36 3.24 -6.24
CA GLY A 54 2.74 3.87 -4.98
C GLY A 54 2.89 5.38 -5.11
N GLU A 55 3.60 5.83 -6.13
CA GLU A 55 3.81 7.26 -6.41
C GLU A 55 2.49 7.99 -6.75
N ALA A 56 1.63 7.38 -7.57
CA ALA A 56 0.32 7.93 -7.89
C ALA A 56 -0.57 8.09 -6.64
N VAL A 57 -0.57 7.09 -5.75
CA VAL A 57 -1.31 7.12 -4.48
C VAL A 57 -0.77 8.20 -3.55
N VAL A 58 0.55 8.31 -3.39
CA VAL A 58 1.16 9.37 -2.57
C VAL A 58 0.76 10.75 -3.08
N ARG A 59 0.89 11.01 -4.39
CA ARG A 59 0.49 12.28 -5.01
C ARG A 59 -1.01 12.56 -4.92
N ALA A 60 -1.84 11.54 -4.92
CA ALA A 60 -3.28 11.67 -4.73
C ALA A 60 -3.62 11.99 -3.28
N ALA A 61 -3.02 11.28 -2.31
CA ALA A 61 -3.26 11.46 -0.89
C ALA A 61 -2.76 12.82 -0.38
N TYR A 62 -1.64 13.31 -0.93
CA TYR A 62 -1.09 14.63 -0.62
C TYR A 62 -0.40 15.25 -1.85
N PRO A 63 -0.73 16.48 -2.24
CA PRO A 63 -1.77 17.33 -1.62
C PRO A 63 -3.14 17.23 -2.31
N ALA A 64 -3.29 16.38 -3.36
CA ALA A 64 -4.37 16.55 -4.33
C ALA A 64 -5.78 16.31 -3.74
N VAL A 65 -5.96 15.30 -2.87
CA VAL A 65 -7.27 14.96 -2.31
C VAL A 65 -7.79 16.02 -1.34
N GLU A 66 -6.88 16.70 -0.63
CA GLU A 66 -7.23 17.73 0.36
C GLU A 66 -7.28 19.15 -0.22
N ASN A 67 -6.74 19.35 -1.41
CA ASN A 67 -6.75 20.65 -2.07
C ASN A 67 -8.08 20.85 -2.83
N PRO A 68 -8.95 21.78 -2.40
CA PRO A 68 -10.23 22.02 -3.07
C PRO A 68 -10.09 22.57 -4.51
N PHE A 69 -8.93 23.15 -4.83
CA PHE A 69 -8.63 23.65 -6.18
C PHE A 69 -8.06 22.56 -7.11
N ALA A 70 -7.64 21.42 -6.57
CA ALA A 70 -7.28 20.29 -7.39
C ALA A 70 -8.55 19.57 -7.86
N TYR A 71 -8.72 19.46 -9.17
CA TYR A 71 -9.89 18.83 -9.79
C TYR A 71 -11.22 19.44 -9.32
N PRO A 72 -11.45 20.74 -9.59
CA PRO A 72 -12.66 21.47 -9.13
C PRO A 72 -13.97 20.86 -9.67
N GLU A 73 -13.91 20.19 -10.81
CA GLU A 73 -15.05 19.46 -11.37
C GLU A 73 -15.54 18.32 -10.44
N LEU A 74 -14.67 17.72 -9.64
CA LEU A 74 -15.06 16.68 -8.68
C LEU A 74 -15.93 17.26 -7.54
N ALA A 75 -15.67 18.51 -7.12
CA ALA A 75 -16.52 19.18 -6.14
C ALA A 75 -17.92 19.44 -6.72
N ALA A 76 -18.01 19.79 -8.00
CA ALA A 76 -19.30 19.93 -8.70
C ALA A 76 -20.08 18.60 -8.80
N GLU A 77 -19.35 17.46 -8.75
CA GLU A 77 -19.93 16.11 -8.66
C GLU A 77 -20.27 15.71 -7.21
N GLY A 78 -20.11 16.59 -6.23
CA GLY A 78 -20.32 16.30 -4.81
C GLY A 78 -19.16 15.56 -4.12
N LEU A 79 -18.01 15.47 -4.78
CA LEU A 79 -16.80 14.83 -4.27
C LEU A 79 -15.87 15.88 -3.62
N GLU A 80 -16.25 16.30 -2.42
CA GLU A 80 -15.55 17.33 -1.67
C GLU A 80 -14.17 16.90 -1.19
N ALA A 81 -13.25 17.86 -1.10
CA ALA A 81 -11.92 17.67 -0.56
C ALA A 81 -11.98 17.15 0.90
N PHE A 82 -11.03 16.30 1.28
CA PHE A 82 -10.87 15.81 2.65
C PHE A 82 -9.41 15.41 2.90
N LYS A 83 -9.05 15.15 4.15
CA LYS A 83 -7.70 14.75 4.55
C LYS A 83 -7.61 13.25 4.79
N VAL A 84 -6.78 12.56 4.02
CA VAL A 84 -6.35 11.19 4.34
C VAL A 84 -5.43 11.26 5.56
N ARG A 85 -5.67 10.43 6.56
CA ARG A 85 -4.86 10.42 7.78
C ARG A 85 -3.54 9.69 7.59
N ASN A 86 -3.59 8.47 7.08
CA ASN A 86 -2.42 7.61 6.98
C ASN A 86 -2.32 6.88 5.64
N LEU A 87 -1.09 6.60 5.22
CA LEU A 87 -0.78 5.60 4.20
C LEU A 87 -0.15 4.39 4.88
N LEU A 88 -0.58 3.20 4.52
CA LEU A 88 0.02 1.94 4.93
C LEU A 88 0.63 1.29 3.70
N LEU A 89 1.96 1.41 3.55
CA LEU A 89 2.66 1.04 2.33
C LEU A 89 3.32 -0.33 2.49
N TYR A 90 2.87 -1.31 1.70
CA TYR A 90 3.46 -2.66 1.66
C TYR A 90 4.60 -2.75 0.63
N ALA A 91 5.34 -3.86 0.64
CA ALA A 91 6.56 -4.06 -0.16
C ALA A 91 7.63 -2.97 0.06
N ALA A 92 7.63 -2.33 1.21
CA ALA A 92 8.61 -1.32 1.58
C ALA A 92 10.01 -1.92 1.74
N PRO A 93 11.08 -1.20 1.36
CA PRO A 93 12.44 -1.56 1.73
C PRO A 93 12.58 -1.77 3.24
N ALA A 94 13.46 -2.69 3.65
CA ALA A 94 13.58 -3.06 5.07
C ALA A 94 13.81 -1.85 5.99
N ALA A 95 14.62 -0.88 5.56
CA ALA A 95 14.93 0.34 6.31
C ALA A 95 13.72 1.28 6.50
N ARG A 96 12.65 1.10 5.73
CA ARG A 96 11.43 1.92 5.82
C ARG A 96 10.33 1.29 6.66
N ARG A 97 10.41 -0.01 6.95
CA ARG A 97 9.39 -0.72 7.72
C ARG A 97 9.39 -0.23 9.17
N ASN A 98 8.29 0.35 9.59
CA ASN A 98 8.13 0.93 10.92
C ASN A 98 6.87 0.44 11.64
N THR A 99 6.07 -0.39 10.99
CA THR A 99 4.81 -0.91 11.52
C THR A 99 4.67 -2.38 11.15
N VAL A 100 4.24 -3.15 12.12
CA VAL A 100 3.99 -4.58 11.96
C VAL A 100 2.58 -4.90 12.44
N VAL A 101 1.84 -5.63 11.63
CA VAL A 101 0.48 -6.09 11.95
C VAL A 101 0.53 -7.58 12.22
N ASP A 102 0.14 -7.98 13.43
CA ASP A 102 -0.01 -9.41 13.78
C ASP A 102 -1.19 -10.00 13.01
N VAL A 103 -0.89 -11.05 12.25
CA VAL A 103 -1.86 -11.82 11.46
C VAL A 103 -1.79 -13.31 11.83
N THR A 104 -1.35 -13.62 13.03
CA THR A 104 -1.35 -14.97 13.59
C THR A 104 -2.77 -15.53 13.55
N GLY A 105 -2.94 -16.73 12.98
CA GLY A 105 -4.25 -17.32 12.74
C GLY A 105 -4.91 -16.96 11.38
N LEU A 106 -4.38 -15.97 10.65
CA LEU A 106 -4.88 -15.57 9.34
C LEU A 106 -4.00 -16.04 8.17
N ALA A 107 -2.87 -16.69 8.45
CA ALA A 107 -1.92 -17.14 7.45
C ALA A 107 -2.57 -18.00 6.36
N GLU A 108 -3.42 -18.97 6.74
CA GLU A 108 -4.10 -19.83 5.78
C GLU A 108 -5.11 -19.08 4.90
N GLN A 109 -5.74 -18.02 5.42
CA GLN A 109 -6.62 -17.15 4.62
C GLN A 109 -5.82 -16.41 3.54
N LYS A 110 -4.63 -15.90 3.89
CA LYS A 110 -3.73 -15.28 2.91
C LYS A 110 -3.26 -16.27 1.85
N LEU A 111 -2.87 -17.47 2.26
CA LEU A 111 -2.42 -18.50 1.32
C LEU A 111 -3.52 -18.90 0.35
N ARG A 112 -4.77 -19.08 0.81
CA ARG A 112 -5.91 -19.35 -0.09
C ARG A 112 -6.14 -18.23 -1.09
N ALA A 113 -5.93 -16.97 -0.70
CA ALA A 113 -6.04 -15.85 -1.63
C ALA A 113 -4.94 -15.90 -2.71
N LEU A 114 -3.71 -16.27 -2.33
CA LEU A 114 -2.59 -16.44 -3.27
C LEU A 114 -2.78 -17.67 -4.19
N ASP A 115 -3.31 -18.75 -3.67
CA ASP A 115 -3.63 -19.97 -4.44
C ASP A 115 -4.58 -19.69 -5.62
N ALA A 116 -5.39 -18.64 -5.55
CA ALA A 116 -6.26 -18.23 -6.64
C ALA A 116 -5.50 -17.65 -7.86
N HIS A 117 -4.21 -17.31 -7.70
CA HIS A 117 -3.36 -16.74 -8.73
C HIS A 117 -2.42 -17.78 -9.37
N LEU A 118 -2.97 -18.92 -9.81
CA LEU A 118 -2.21 -20.06 -10.35
C LEU A 118 -1.27 -19.70 -11.49
N SER A 119 -1.67 -18.78 -12.36
CA SER A 119 -0.83 -18.32 -13.47
C SER A 119 0.45 -17.60 -13.02
N GLN A 120 0.48 -17.06 -11.81
CA GLN A 120 1.61 -16.33 -11.24
C GLN A 120 2.52 -17.22 -10.38
N HIS A 121 1.99 -18.33 -9.89
CA HIS A 121 2.64 -19.23 -8.94
C HIS A 121 2.54 -20.69 -9.40
N PRO A 122 3.34 -21.09 -10.42
CA PRO A 122 3.28 -22.48 -10.94
C PRO A 122 3.74 -23.52 -9.90
N ASP A 123 4.62 -23.14 -8.96
CA ASP A 123 4.97 -23.95 -7.79
C ASP A 123 4.28 -23.37 -6.54
N VAL A 124 3.05 -23.82 -6.31
CA VAL A 124 2.21 -23.40 -5.18
C VAL A 124 2.86 -23.72 -3.83
N ASP A 125 3.49 -24.87 -3.71
CA ASP A 125 4.14 -25.28 -2.45
C ASP A 125 5.35 -24.41 -2.11
N ALA A 126 6.17 -24.07 -3.10
CA ALA A 126 7.28 -23.15 -2.91
C ALA A 126 6.80 -21.74 -2.53
N MET A 127 5.76 -21.24 -3.19
CA MET A 127 5.14 -19.96 -2.85
C MET A 127 4.62 -19.96 -1.41
N ARG A 128 3.86 -20.98 -1.00
CA ARG A 128 3.30 -21.09 0.36
C ARG A 128 4.42 -21.12 1.41
N ARG A 129 5.47 -21.95 1.22
CA ARG A 129 6.64 -21.97 2.10
C ARG A 129 7.31 -20.61 2.22
N HIS A 130 7.52 -19.92 1.09
CA HIS A 130 8.15 -18.60 1.07
C HIS A 130 7.35 -17.57 1.85
N VAL A 131 6.04 -17.50 1.61
CA VAL A 131 5.14 -16.54 2.26
C VAL A 131 5.08 -16.79 3.77
N LEU A 132 4.94 -18.04 4.20
CA LEU A 132 4.93 -18.39 5.63
C LEU A 132 6.26 -18.04 6.31
N ALA A 133 7.39 -18.33 5.67
CA ALA A 133 8.71 -17.98 6.20
C ALA A 133 8.86 -16.45 6.37
N GLN A 134 8.42 -15.67 5.39
CA GLN A 134 8.46 -14.22 5.45
C GLN A 134 7.57 -13.66 6.57
N MET A 135 6.34 -14.17 6.70
CA MET A 135 5.42 -13.74 7.76
C MET A 135 5.94 -14.09 9.15
N ALA A 136 6.55 -15.29 9.31
CA ALA A 136 7.19 -15.71 10.57
C ALA A 136 8.42 -14.84 10.88
N GLU A 137 9.20 -14.45 9.88
CA GLU A 137 10.34 -13.55 10.05
C GLU A 137 9.89 -12.15 10.53
N HIS A 138 8.86 -11.58 9.92
CA HIS A 138 8.29 -10.30 10.35
C HIS A 138 7.78 -10.37 11.81
N HIS A 139 7.12 -11.47 12.19
CA HIS A 139 6.68 -11.69 13.56
C HIS A 139 7.85 -11.73 14.54
N ARG A 140 8.88 -12.55 14.26
CA ARG A 140 10.08 -12.63 15.11
C ARG A 140 10.81 -11.31 15.26
N HIS A 141 10.89 -10.54 14.17
CA HIS A 141 11.54 -9.24 14.19
C HIS A 141 10.81 -8.22 15.07
N ALA A 142 9.50 -8.25 15.07
CA ALA A 142 8.66 -7.34 15.86
C ALA A 142 8.55 -7.73 17.33
N ALA A 143 8.34 -9.01 17.60
CA ALA A 143 8.06 -9.53 18.94
C ALA A 143 9.31 -9.97 19.72
N GLY A 144 10.48 -10.00 19.04
CA GLY A 144 11.76 -10.39 19.63
C GLY A 144 12.00 -11.90 19.70
N PRO A 145 13.23 -12.31 20.10
CA PRO A 145 13.67 -13.71 20.03
C PRO A 145 12.93 -14.68 20.99
N ALA A 146 12.26 -14.14 22.00
CA ALA A 146 11.48 -14.92 22.95
C ALA A 146 10.02 -15.12 22.53
N ALA A 147 9.61 -14.54 21.40
CA ALA A 147 8.26 -14.68 20.87
C ALA A 147 7.96 -16.13 20.48
N GLY A 148 6.77 -16.60 20.80
CA GLY A 148 6.24 -17.86 20.30
C GLY A 148 6.10 -17.88 18.78
N GLN A 149 5.57 -18.97 18.24
CA GLN A 149 5.25 -19.04 16.80
C GLN A 149 4.12 -18.08 16.47
N GLY A 150 4.31 -17.29 15.42
CA GLY A 150 3.33 -16.33 14.94
C GLY A 150 3.63 -15.85 13.52
N HIS A 151 2.70 -15.08 12.98
CA HIS A 151 2.80 -14.52 11.64
C HIS A 151 2.46 -13.03 11.66
N ALA A 152 3.22 -12.23 10.92
CA ALA A 152 2.97 -10.80 10.82
C ALA A 152 3.23 -10.28 9.41
N GLU A 153 2.64 -9.13 9.10
CA GLU A 153 2.92 -8.36 7.90
C GLU A 153 3.59 -7.04 8.28
N ALA A 154 4.62 -6.65 7.52
CA ALA A 154 5.39 -5.44 7.79
C ALA A 154 5.12 -4.36 6.74
N PHE A 155 4.95 -3.14 7.23
CA PHE A 155 4.58 -1.97 6.43
C PHE A 155 5.45 -0.75 6.77
N HIS A 156 5.42 0.22 5.87
CA HIS A 156 5.78 1.59 6.16
C HIS A 156 4.49 2.39 6.41
N LEU A 157 4.23 2.73 7.65
CA LEU A 157 3.15 3.64 8.02
C LEU A 157 3.64 5.08 7.88
N VAL A 158 2.95 5.85 7.05
CA VAL A 158 3.19 7.28 6.86
C VAL A 158 1.98 8.05 7.35
N THR A 159 2.18 8.91 8.36
CA THR A 159 1.14 9.84 8.80
C THR A 159 1.16 11.05 7.88
N VAL A 160 0.13 11.20 7.07
CA VAL A 160 -0.03 12.33 6.13
C VAL A 160 -0.62 13.53 6.87
N ASN A 161 -1.70 13.29 7.63
CA ASN A 161 -2.39 14.33 8.38
C ASN A 161 -2.55 13.91 9.85
N GLY A 162 -1.57 14.27 10.68
CA GLY A 162 -1.62 14.06 12.13
C GLY A 162 -2.41 15.17 12.85
N PRO A 163 -2.70 14.98 14.17
CA PRO A 163 -3.41 15.98 14.96
C PRO A 163 -2.69 17.34 15.05
N SER A 164 -1.37 17.33 14.88
CA SER A 164 -0.51 18.53 14.92
C SER A 164 -0.15 19.06 13.54
N THR A 165 -0.67 18.48 12.46
CA THR A 165 -0.37 18.95 11.12
C THR A 165 -1.07 20.27 10.85
N ILE A 166 -0.30 21.32 10.60
CA ILE A 166 -0.81 22.62 10.18
C ILE A 166 -0.98 22.60 8.67
N ALA A 167 -2.15 23.02 8.18
CA ALA A 167 -2.40 23.07 6.75
C ALA A 167 -1.40 23.97 6.04
N GLY A 168 -0.70 23.42 5.06
CA GLY A 168 0.25 24.15 4.22
C GLY A 168 1.71 24.17 4.71
N PHE A 169 2.04 23.43 5.80
CA PHE A 169 3.41 23.29 6.31
C PHE A 169 3.68 21.86 6.76
#